data_b14e2bf86c02e57cd69ade0e6b7bce47
#
_entry.id   b14e2bf86c02e57cd69ade0e6b7bce47
#
_cell.length_a   1.000
_cell.length_b   1.000
_cell.length_c   1.000
_cell.angle_alpha   90.00
_cell.angle_beta   90.00
_cell.angle_gamma   90.00
#
_symmetry.space_group_name_H-M   'P 1'
#
loop_
_entity.id
_entity.type
_entity.pdbx_description
1 polymer ?
#
loop_
_entity_poly.entity_id
_entity_poly.type
_entity_poly.pdbx_seq_one_letter_code
_entity_poly.pdbx_strand_id
1 'polypeptide(L)'
;MVELDVQRTEMTYTALARIEAASGEPRRALDVVKRLIDERLTPKLRTFAPALHAFCMKGDIEGALEAEAEIANAGIEISEAEYGALLVAYADAGRWEDGLALLRRMREEIRTLSAPLVESTRRFFDAHPGWRVEESAAVDEATGAASSAPTGKRMQLAAINLSASDRAALLAGIGKLAREREAKSSFDGFVRWLARRGPLPYLVDGANVGMYNQNFQESRFNFNQVEKAMNALRPLARDTHARRDACGEPEPAPAPSTATEPKRAGDSPPGDSPPGDSPPGDGNGGDDAAGAPAAAEDLGLTDAGDIDVDALVSRPGVATPVNFLHVRRVRGGPANHPRAKALLDGWKRCGELFVCPAGSNDDWYWLYAAVASGDDAFLVSNDEMRDHAFQMLPAPRLFAKWKERHQVRFHMSAATGLEFYHPPPYTACVQEGRDGDWWLFPGDDGEWTCAVRK
;
A
#
# COMPACT_ATOMS: atom_id res chain seq x y z
N MET A 1 -19.12 -23.90 -39.65
CA MET A 1 -19.24 -24.34 -38.24
C MET A 1 -20.70 -24.65 -37.87
N VAL A 2 -21.67 -23.84 -38.31
CA VAL A 2 -23.10 -24.15 -38.10
C VAL A 2 -23.51 -25.46 -38.74
N GLU A 3 -23.00 -25.76 -39.96
CA GLU A 3 -23.31 -27.00 -40.68
C GLU A 3 -22.61 -28.26 -40.11
N LEU A 4 -21.59 -28.07 -39.24
CA LEU A 4 -20.80 -29.18 -38.69
C LEU A 4 -21.08 -29.41 -37.19
N ASP A 5 -22.05 -28.73 -36.62
CA ASP A 5 -22.40 -28.74 -35.16
C ASP A 5 -21.18 -28.58 -34.24
N VAL A 6 -20.21 -27.77 -34.67
CA VAL A 6 -19.01 -27.47 -33.88
C VAL A 6 -19.31 -26.32 -32.92
N GLN A 7 -19.18 -26.59 -31.63
CA GLN A 7 -19.38 -25.59 -30.56
C GLN A 7 -18.39 -24.45 -30.73
N ARG A 8 -18.89 -23.20 -30.73
CA ARG A 8 -18.07 -21.99 -30.73
C ARG A 8 -17.42 -21.79 -29.35
N THR A 9 -16.18 -21.33 -29.37
CA THR A 9 -15.42 -21.03 -28.17
C THR A 9 -15.01 -19.56 -28.16
N GLU A 10 -14.50 -19.06 -27.02
CA GLU A 10 -13.94 -17.71 -26.93
C GLU A 10 -12.90 -17.45 -28.04
N MET A 11 -12.06 -18.43 -28.35
CA MET A 11 -11.07 -18.30 -29.44
C MET A 11 -11.70 -18.13 -30.83
N THR A 12 -12.86 -18.74 -31.08
CA THR A 12 -13.61 -18.55 -32.34
C THR A 12 -14.04 -17.10 -32.50
N TYR A 13 -14.60 -16.52 -31.43
CA TYR A 13 -15.03 -15.11 -31.43
C TYR A 13 -13.85 -14.15 -31.48
N THR A 14 -12.73 -14.44 -30.79
CA THR A 14 -11.49 -13.68 -30.93
C THR A 14 -10.97 -13.64 -32.36
N ALA A 15 -10.99 -14.76 -33.05
CA ALA A 15 -10.57 -14.82 -34.46
C ALA A 15 -11.51 -14.01 -35.38
N LEU A 16 -12.83 -14.10 -35.16
CA LEU A 16 -13.81 -13.31 -35.91
C LEU A 16 -13.65 -11.81 -35.65
N ALA A 17 -13.52 -11.39 -34.39
CA ALA A 17 -13.30 -10.00 -34.07
C ALA A 17 -12.03 -9.44 -34.72
N ARG A 18 -10.94 -10.22 -34.78
CA ARG A 18 -9.70 -9.85 -35.49
C ARG A 18 -9.92 -9.67 -36.99
N ILE A 19 -10.70 -10.55 -37.62
CA ILE A 19 -11.01 -10.47 -39.06
C ILE A 19 -11.80 -9.20 -39.35
N GLU A 20 -12.86 -8.91 -38.58
CA GLU A 20 -13.69 -7.72 -38.77
C GLU A 20 -12.87 -6.44 -38.51
N ALA A 21 -12.06 -6.42 -37.47
CA ALA A 21 -11.16 -5.30 -37.18
C ALA A 21 -10.14 -5.08 -38.32
N ALA A 22 -9.51 -6.14 -38.81
CA ALA A 22 -8.54 -6.08 -39.90
C ALA A 22 -9.20 -5.64 -41.22
N SER A 23 -10.49 -5.93 -41.42
CA SER A 23 -11.29 -5.44 -42.53
C SER A 23 -11.69 -3.98 -42.42
N GLY A 24 -11.29 -3.33 -41.34
CA GLY A 24 -11.62 -1.94 -41.06
C GLY A 24 -13.06 -1.74 -40.58
N GLU A 25 -13.67 -2.75 -39.97
CA GLU A 25 -15.05 -2.73 -39.48
C GLU A 25 -15.08 -2.87 -37.93
N PRO A 26 -14.58 -1.85 -37.16
CA PRO A 26 -14.45 -1.95 -35.70
C PRO A 26 -15.80 -2.17 -35.01
N ARG A 27 -16.88 -1.60 -35.54
CA ARG A 27 -18.24 -1.80 -34.99
C ARG A 27 -18.64 -3.26 -35.07
N ARG A 28 -18.42 -3.91 -36.23
CA ARG A 28 -18.69 -5.35 -36.37
C ARG A 28 -17.80 -6.19 -35.47
N ALA A 29 -16.55 -5.79 -35.30
CA ALA A 29 -15.64 -6.47 -34.38
C ALA A 29 -16.19 -6.42 -32.94
N LEU A 30 -16.71 -5.29 -32.48
CA LEU A 30 -17.33 -5.14 -31.14
C LEU A 30 -18.64 -5.94 -31.06
N ASP A 31 -19.48 -5.96 -32.13
CA ASP A 31 -20.70 -6.76 -32.16
C ASP A 31 -20.40 -8.26 -32.06
N VAL A 32 -19.28 -8.73 -32.61
CA VAL A 32 -18.82 -10.12 -32.44
C VAL A 32 -18.55 -10.44 -30.98
N VAL A 33 -17.95 -9.49 -30.23
CA VAL A 33 -17.67 -9.67 -28.79
C VAL A 33 -18.98 -9.67 -28.00
N LYS A 34 -19.92 -8.78 -28.31
CA LYS A 34 -21.25 -8.74 -27.67
C LYS A 34 -21.99 -10.06 -27.85
N ARG A 35 -21.96 -10.67 -29.06
CA ARG A 35 -22.53 -12.00 -29.30
C ARG A 35 -21.87 -13.11 -28.46
N LEU A 36 -20.57 -13.03 -28.22
CA LEU A 36 -19.87 -13.97 -27.31
C LEU A 36 -20.46 -13.90 -25.91
N ILE A 37 -20.70 -12.67 -25.42
CA ILE A 37 -21.29 -12.43 -24.09
C ILE A 37 -22.72 -12.95 -24.03
N ASP A 38 -23.52 -12.71 -25.08
CA ASP A 38 -24.90 -13.20 -25.20
C ASP A 38 -24.97 -14.74 -25.18
N GLU A 39 -23.97 -15.43 -25.78
CA GLU A 39 -23.80 -16.88 -25.70
C GLU A 39 -23.22 -17.36 -24.35
N ARG A 40 -23.10 -16.49 -23.35
CA ARG A 40 -22.60 -16.77 -22.01
C ARG A 40 -21.18 -17.30 -21.95
N LEU A 41 -20.38 -16.96 -22.94
CA LEU A 41 -18.94 -17.23 -22.94
C LEU A 41 -18.23 -16.08 -22.22
N THR A 42 -17.13 -16.38 -21.51
CA THR A 42 -16.32 -15.38 -20.82
C THR A 42 -15.34 -14.73 -21.79
N PRO A 43 -15.47 -13.41 -22.06
CA PRO A 43 -14.53 -12.70 -22.91
C PRO A 43 -13.18 -12.51 -22.18
N LYS A 44 -12.15 -12.24 -22.96
CA LYS A 44 -10.82 -11.85 -22.48
C LYS A 44 -10.40 -10.55 -23.15
N LEU A 45 -9.39 -9.86 -22.62
CA LEU A 45 -8.89 -8.63 -23.25
C LEU A 45 -8.57 -8.84 -24.74
N ARG A 46 -7.91 -9.93 -25.09
CA ARG A 46 -7.57 -10.28 -26.49
C ARG A 46 -8.77 -10.39 -27.44
N THR A 47 -9.99 -10.52 -26.90
CA THR A 47 -11.23 -10.56 -27.67
C THR A 47 -11.73 -9.16 -28.00
N PHE A 48 -11.58 -8.21 -27.09
CA PHE A 48 -11.95 -6.81 -27.24
C PHE A 48 -10.90 -5.95 -27.95
N ALA A 49 -9.61 -6.19 -27.65
CA ALA A 49 -8.49 -5.38 -28.12
C ALA A 49 -8.51 -5.09 -29.63
N PRO A 50 -8.85 -6.04 -30.53
CA PRO A 50 -8.93 -5.76 -31.96
C PRO A 50 -9.95 -4.68 -32.32
N ALA A 51 -11.11 -4.67 -31.68
CA ALA A 51 -12.15 -3.66 -31.90
C ALA A 51 -11.70 -2.29 -31.41
N LEU A 52 -11.16 -2.21 -30.16
CA LEU A 52 -10.68 -0.97 -29.56
C LEU A 52 -9.57 -0.36 -30.41
N HIS A 53 -8.55 -1.14 -30.78
CA HIS A 53 -7.46 -0.63 -31.62
C HIS A 53 -7.94 -0.17 -32.99
N ALA A 54 -8.89 -0.86 -33.62
CA ALA A 54 -9.45 -0.45 -34.90
C ALA A 54 -10.27 0.84 -34.80
N PHE A 55 -10.99 1.06 -33.71
CA PHE A 55 -11.65 2.35 -33.44
C PHE A 55 -10.61 3.47 -33.29
N CYS A 56 -9.58 3.26 -32.47
CA CYS A 56 -8.48 4.21 -32.29
C CYS A 56 -7.81 4.57 -33.61
N MET A 57 -7.49 3.57 -34.44
CA MET A 57 -6.86 3.79 -35.76
C MET A 57 -7.75 4.56 -36.72
N LYS A 58 -9.07 4.47 -36.61
CA LYS A 58 -10.03 5.23 -37.42
C LYS A 58 -10.33 6.63 -36.87
N GLY A 59 -9.84 6.96 -35.69
CA GLY A 59 -10.19 8.19 -34.98
C GLY A 59 -11.65 8.20 -34.47
N ASP A 60 -12.30 7.04 -34.41
CA ASP A 60 -13.64 6.89 -33.82
C ASP A 60 -13.51 6.77 -32.28
N ILE A 61 -13.35 7.93 -31.63
CA ILE A 61 -13.16 8.01 -30.19
C ILE A 61 -14.37 7.47 -29.43
N GLU A 62 -15.58 7.76 -29.85
CA GLU A 62 -16.80 7.31 -29.19
C GLU A 62 -16.92 5.78 -29.26
N GLY A 63 -16.56 5.18 -30.39
CA GLY A 63 -16.48 3.73 -30.54
C GLY A 63 -15.39 3.10 -29.66
N ALA A 64 -14.23 3.76 -29.52
CA ALA A 64 -13.16 3.32 -28.65
C ALA A 64 -13.58 3.33 -27.18
N LEU A 65 -14.25 4.40 -26.73
CA LEU A 65 -14.80 4.53 -25.37
C LEU A 65 -15.88 3.49 -25.08
N GLU A 66 -16.76 3.19 -26.08
CA GLU A 66 -17.74 2.13 -25.94
C GLU A 66 -17.06 0.77 -25.74
N ALA A 67 -16.04 0.47 -26.56
CA ALA A 67 -15.28 -0.78 -26.42
C ALA A 67 -14.57 -0.88 -25.08
N GLU A 68 -14.00 0.22 -24.59
CA GLU A 68 -13.38 0.29 -23.27
C GLU A 68 -14.39 0.09 -22.13
N ALA A 69 -15.56 0.71 -22.22
CA ALA A 69 -16.64 0.53 -21.23
C ALA A 69 -17.10 -0.94 -21.17
N GLU A 70 -17.20 -1.62 -22.31
CA GLU A 70 -17.55 -3.05 -22.36
C GLU A 70 -16.45 -3.94 -21.75
N ILE A 71 -15.17 -3.57 -21.91
CA ILE A 71 -14.04 -4.23 -21.23
C ILE A 71 -14.18 -4.09 -19.70
N ALA A 72 -14.45 -2.87 -19.24
CA ALA A 72 -14.63 -2.60 -17.82
C ALA A 72 -15.86 -3.32 -17.23
N ASN A 73 -17.00 -3.32 -17.96
CA ASN A 73 -18.21 -4.05 -17.57
C ASN A 73 -17.98 -5.57 -17.46
N ALA A 74 -17.07 -6.11 -18.27
CA ALA A 74 -16.67 -7.51 -18.17
C ALA A 74 -15.69 -7.79 -17.02
N GLY A 75 -15.31 -6.78 -16.23
CA GLY A 75 -14.33 -6.90 -15.15
C GLY A 75 -12.91 -7.15 -15.65
N ILE A 76 -12.60 -6.73 -16.88
CA ILE A 76 -11.30 -6.90 -17.52
C ILE A 76 -10.56 -5.57 -17.47
N GLU A 77 -9.27 -5.63 -17.17
CA GLU A 77 -8.39 -4.48 -17.18
C GLU A 77 -7.68 -4.36 -18.54
N ILE A 78 -7.50 -3.13 -19.01
CA ILE A 78 -6.73 -2.86 -20.24
C ILE A 78 -5.23 -2.96 -19.96
N SER A 79 -4.45 -3.24 -21.00
CA SER A 79 -2.99 -3.32 -20.91
C SER A 79 -2.33 -2.07 -21.47
N GLU A 80 -1.00 -2.02 -21.40
CA GLU A 80 -0.20 -0.92 -21.96
C GLU A 80 -0.49 -0.65 -23.43
N ALA A 81 -0.78 -1.70 -24.21
CA ALA A 81 -1.09 -1.55 -25.63
C ALA A 81 -2.38 -0.76 -25.86
N GLU A 82 -3.42 -1.01 -25.07
CA GLU A 82 -4.68 -0.28 -25.15
C GLU A 82 -4.53 1.16 -24.63
N TYR A 83 -3.78 1.36 -23.56
CA TYR A 83 -3.43 2.71 -23.07
C TYR A 83 -2.73 3.52 -24.15
N GLY A 84 -1.72 2.94 -24.81
CA GLY A 84 -0.99 3.59 -25.88
C GLY A 84 -1.89 3.95 -27.09
N ALA A 85 -2.76 3.02 -27.50
CA ALA A 85 -3.70 3.26 -28.60
C ALA A 85 -4.67 4.40 -28.30
N LEU A 86 -5.23 4.44 -27.09
CA LEU A 86 -6.14 5.53 -26.66
C LEU A 86 -5.40 6.88 -26.57
N LEU A 87 -4.19 6.94 -26.01
CA LEU A 87 -3.39 8.18 -25.96
C LEU A 87 -3.14 8.75 -27.35
N VAL A 88 -2.75 7.89 -28.31
CA VAL A 88 -2.53 8.30 -29.69
C VAL A 88 -3.85 8.80 -30.33
N ALA A 89 -4.95 8.10 -30.11
CA ALA A 89 -6.24 8.52 -30.65
C ALA A 89 -6.71 9.86 -30.06
N TYR A 90 -6.51 10.11 -28.76
CA TYR A 90 -6.80 11.40 -28.13
C TYR A 90 -5.89 12.52 -28.66
N ALA A 91 -4.59 12.24 -28.88
CA ALA A 91 -3.68 13.20 -29.49
C ALA A 91 -4.17 13.62 -30.88
N ASP A 92 -4.49 12.65 -31.73
CA ASP A 92 -4.93 12.89 -33.12
C ASP A 92 -6.28 13.59 -33.19
N ALA A 93 -7.17 13.39 -32.22
CA ALA A 93 -8.47 14.04 -32.10
C ALA A 93 -8.44 15.38 -31.35
N GLY A 94 -7.30 15.78 -30.79
CA GLY A 94 -7.18 17.00 -29.98
C GLY A 94 -7.93 16.93 -28.64
N ARG A 95 -8.23 15.71 -28.15
CA ARG A 95 -8.95 15.44 -26.89
C ARG A 95 -7.97 15.48 -25.71
N TRP A 96 -7.43 16.67 -25.44
CA TRP A 96 -6.35 16.85 -24.46
C TRP A 96 -6.73 16.41 -23.04
N GLU A 97 -7.86 16.86 -22.51
CA GLU A 97 -8.28 16.59 -21.14
C GLU A 97 -8.58 15.09 -20.92
N ASP A 98 -9.11 14.40 -21.91
CA ASP A 98 -9.34 12.97 -21.85
C ASP A 98 -8.03 12.19 -21.78
N GLY A 99 -7.02 12.62 -22.55
CA GLY A 99 -5.68 12.04 -22.48
C GLY A 99 -5.02 12.25 -21.12
N LEU A 100 -5.15 13.44 -20.51
CA LEU A 100 -4.66 13.69 -19.15
C LEU A 100 -5.40 12.83 -18.12
N ALA A 101 -6.71 12.65 -18.24
CA ALA A 101 -7.48 11.76 -17.38
C ALA A 101 -7.02 10.31 -17.52
N LEU A 102 -6.72 9.87 -18.75
CA LEU A 102 -6.17 8.55 -19.04
C LEU A 102 -4.79 8.35 -18.37
N LEU A 103 -3.91 9.34 -18.45
CA LEU A 103 -2.59 9.31 -17.79
C LEU A 103 -2.71 9.21 -16.27
N ARG A 104 -3.67 9.92 -15.64
CA ARG A 104 -3.95 9.82 -14.21
C ARG A 104 -4.42 8.42 -13.83
N ARG A 105 -5.26 7.79 -14.65
CA ARG A 105 -5.68 6.40 -14.45
C ARG A 105 -4.51 5.44 -14.65
N MET A 106 -3.70 5.63 -15.69
CA MET A 106 -2.51 4.82 -15.96
C MET A 106 -1.53 4.83 -14.78
N ARG A 107 -1.37 5.98 -14.08
CA ARG A 107 -0.57 6.08 -12.86
C ARG A 107 -0.98 5.09 -11.78
N GLU A 108 -2.28 4.80 -11.67
CA GLU A 108 -2.81 3.87 -10.67
C GLU A 108 -2.59 2.41 -11.05
N GLU A 109 -2.47 2.11 -12.34
CA GLU A 109 -2.49 0.76 -12.87
C GLU A 109 -1.12 0.27 -13.39
N ILE A 110 -0.27 1.18 -13.87
CA ILE A 110 1.02 0.87 -14.51
C ILE A 110 2.15 1.50 -13.71
N ARG A 111 3.18 0.71 -13.43
CA ARG A 111 4.37 1.16 -12.67
C ARG A 111 5.38 1.83 -13.57
N THR A 112 5.96 1.05 -14.45
CA THR A 112 6.94 1.50 -15.45
C THR A 112 6.36 1.28 -16.82
N LEU A 113 6.70 2.15 -17.76
CA LEU A 113 6.17 2.14 -19.11
C LEU A 113 7.13 1.39 -20.03
N SER A 114 6.61 0.47 -20.83
CA SER A 114 7.38 -0.09 -21.92
C SER A 114 7.73 0.97 -22.97
N ALA A 115 8.79 0.75 -23.73
CA ALA A 115 9.22 1.71 -24.76
C ALA A 115 8.10 2.11 -25.74
N PRO A 116 7.21 1.21 -26.21
CA PRO A 116 6.06 1.62 -27.04
C PRO A 116 5.08 2.55 -26.34
N LEU A 117 4.84 2.35 -25.04
CA LEU A 117 3.94 3.22 -24.27
C LEU A 117 4.58 4.58 -23.99
N VAL A 118 5.89 4.64 -23.71
CA VAL A 118 6.66 5.90 -23.62
C VAL A 118 6.52 6.68 -24.92
N GLU A 119 6.64 6.03 -26.09
CA GLU A 119 6.51 6.69 -27.39
C GLU A 119 5.07 7.20 -27.64
N SER A 120 4.05 6.44 -27.25
CA SER A 120 2.65 6.90 -27.33
C SER A 120 2.40 8.13 -26.44
N THR A 121 2.98 8.12 -25.25
CA THR A 121 2.91 9.24 -24.30
C THR A 121 3.63 10.48 -24.87
N ARG A 122 4.80 10.28 -25.46
CA ARG A 122 5.55 11.33 -26.15
C ARG A 122 4.71 11.98 -27.25
N ARG A 123 4.14 11.15 -28.14
CA ARG A 123 3.28 11.62 -29.22
C ARG A 123 2.09 12.42 -28.72
N PHE A 124 1.48 12.01 -27.61
CA PHE A 124 0.37 12.74 -27.00
C PHE A 124 0.79 14.17 -26.60
N PHE A 125 1.93 14.32 -25.90
CA PHE A 125 2.39 15.64 -25.48
C PHE A 125 2.92 16.50 -26.64
N ASP A 126 3.59 15.91 -27.61
CA ASP A 126 4.13 16.63 -28.79
C ASP A 126 3.02 17.16 -29.68
N ALA A 127 1.83 16.53 -29.70
CA ALA A 127 0.67 17.02 -30.41
C ALA A 127 0.11 18.35 -29.81
N HIS A 128 0.45 18.68 -28.57
CA HIS A 128 -0.06 19.87 -27.91
C HIS A 128 0.98 21.02 -27.91
N PRO A 129 0.69 22.19 -28.55
CA PRO A 129 1.68 23.27 -28.77
C PRO A 129 2.23 23.89 -27.47
N GLY A 130 1.49 23.78 -26.35
CA GLY A 130 1.89 24.29 -25.04
C GLY A 130 2.84 23.40 -24.26
N TRP A 131 3.20 22.22 -24.79
CA TRP A 131 4.05 21.25 -24.12
C TRP A 131 5.32 20.94 -24.91
N ARG A 132 6.31 20.42 -24.23
CA ARG A 132 7.54 19.91 -24.82
C ARG A 132 7.93 18.64 -24.08
N VAL A 133 8.27 17.60 -24.83
CA VAL A 133 8.82 16.37 -24.29
C VAL A 133 10.35 16.46 -24.26
N GLU A 134 10.93 16.01 -23.16
CA GLU A 134 12.36 15.92 -22.94
C GLU A 134 12.74 14.46 -22.66
N GLU A 135 13.71 13.95 -23.41
CA GLU A 135 13.99 12.50 -23.47
C GLU A 135 14.60 11.92 -22.20
N SER A 136 15.21 12.78 -21.38
CA SER A 136 15.84 12.34 -20.15
C SER A 136 15.61 13.34 -19.03
N ALA A 137 15.10 12.84 -17.92
CA ALA A 137 15.07 13.55 -16.65
C ALA A 137 16.00 12.81 -15.67
N ALA A 138 16.96 13.54 -15.11
CA ALA A 138 17.78 13.00 -14.04
C ALA A 138 16.96 12.97 -12.74
N VAL A 139 16.83 11.79 -12.15
CA VAL A 139 16.13 11.56 -10.87
C VAL A 139 17.13 11.10 -9.83
N ASP A 140 17.18 11.80 -8.71
CA ASP A 140 17.95 11.38 -7.53
C ASP A 140 17.17 10.28 -6.81
N GLU A 141 17.73 9.08 -6.80
CA GLU A 141 17.08 7.88 -6.23
C GLU A 141 16.83 7.99 -4.72
N ALA A 142 17.67 8.76 -4.01
CA ALA A 142 17.55 8.88 -2.56
C ALA A 142 16.47 9.88 -2.14
N THR A 143 16.21 10.90 -2.96
CA THR A 143 15.32 12.01 -2.60
C THR A 143 14.10 12.13 -3.50
N GLY A 144 14.12 11.56 -4.70
CA GLY A 144 13.09 11.76 -5.72
C GLY A 144 13.12 13.16 -6.35
N ALA A 145 14.18 13.94 -6.09
CA ALA A 145 14.39 15.20 -6.79
C ALA A 145 14.72 14.92 -8.26
N ALA A 146 13.99 15.55 -9.15
CA ALA A 146 14.17 15.37 -10.58
C ALA A 146 14.48 16.70 -11.27
N SER A 147 15.24 16.63 -12.34
CA SER A 147 15.51 17.79 -13.20
C SER A 147 15.54 17.39 -14.66
N SER A 148 14.95 18.22 -15.51
CA SER A 148 15.03 18.03 -16.95
C SER A 148 16.33 18.60 -17.50
N ALA A 149 16.97 17.90 -18.44
CA ALA A 149 18.26 18.28 -18.96
C ALA A 149 18.26 19.59 -19.79
N PRO A 150 17.33 19.83 -20.74
CA PRO A 150 17.38 21.05 -21.55
C PRO A 150 16.89 22.31 -20.83
N THR A 151 15.85 22.21 -19.99
CA THR A 151 15.24 23.40 -19.34
C THR A 151 15.76 23.66 -17.95
N GLY A 152 16.39 22.68 -17.31
CA GLY A 152 16.78 22.76 -15.90
C GLY A 152 15.59 22.85 -14.94
N LYS A 153 14.37 22.50 -15.39
CA LYS A 153 13.18 22.51 -14.53
C LYS A 153 13.35 21.52 -13.39
N ARG A 154 13.17 22.01 -12.17
CA ARG A 154 13.19 21.17 -10.97
C ARG A 154 11.80 20.62 -10.70
N MET A 155 11.76 19.34 -10.43
CA MET A 155 10.55 18.57 -10.14
C MET A 155 10.80 17.74 -8.88
N GLN A 156 9.74 17.38 -8.17
CA GLN A 156 9.84 16.52 -7.00
C GLN A 156 8.83 15.39 -7.13
N LEU A 157 9.32 14.16 -7.21
CA LEU A 157 8.51 12.96 -7.17
C LEU A 157 7.89 12.80 -5.78
N ALA A 158 6.63 12.43 -5.76
CA ALA A 158 5.85 12.22 -4.54
C ALA A 158 5.71 10.73 -4.19
N ALA A 159 5.53 10.45 -2.93
CA ALA A 159 5.02 9.15 -2.49
C ALA A 159 3.54 9.06 -2.86
N ILE A 160 3.16 7.99 -3.56
CA ILE A 160 1.76 7.69 -3.89
C ILE A 160 1.33 6.52 -3.03
N ASN A 161 0.70 6.84 -1.92
CA ASN A 161 0.19 5.87 -0.96
C ASN A 161 -1.18 5.34 -1.40
N LEU A 162 -1.65 4.28 -0.75
CA LEU A 162 -3.02 3.81 -0.93
C LEU A 162 -4.01 4.88 -0.48
N SER A 163 -5.11 5.03 -1.23
CA SER A 163 -6.24 5.82 -0.74
C SER A 163 -6.83 5.19 0.54
N ALA A 164 -7.58 5.96 1.32
CA ALA A 164 -8.24 5.44 2.51
C ALA A 164 -9.16 4.24 2.17
N SER A 165 -9.90 4.33 1.06
CA SER A 165 -10.78 3.25 0.58
C SER A 165 -10.01 2.00 0.16
N ASP A 166 -8.89 2.16 -0.56
CA ASP A 166 -8.05 1.04 -1.00
C ASP A 166 -7.39 0.34 0.19
N ARG A 167 -6.92 1.12 1.15
CA ARG A 167 -6.36 0.59 2.39
C ARG A 167 -7.39 -0.19 3.19
N ALA A 168 -8.60 0.36 3.34
CA ALA A 168 -9.70 -0.34 4.02
C ALA A 168 -10.07 -1.64 3.30
N ALA A 169 -10.13 -1.63 1.96
CA ALA A 169 -10.38 -2.83 1.17
C ALA A 169 -9.29 -3.90 1.33
N LEU A 170 -8.02 -3.49 1.31
CA LEU A 170 -6.89 -4.38 1.54
C LEU A 170 -6.94 -4.97 2.96
N LEU A 171 -7.19 -4.14 3.97
CA LEU A 171 -7.27 -4.56 5.37
C LEU A 171 -8.41 -5.56 5.59
N ALA A 172 -9.60 -5.27 5.05
CA ALA A 172 -10.75 -6.17 5.12
C ALA A 172 -10.46 -7.52 4.44
N GLY A 173 -9.77 -7.50 3.29
CA GLY A 173 -9.32 -8.71 2.60
C GLY A 173 -8.37 -9.56 3.43
N ILE A 174 -7.37 -8.95 4.05
CA ILE A 174 -6.43 -9.63 4.97
C ILE A 174 -7.19 -10.19 6.18
N GLY A 175 -8.04 -9.37 6.81
CA GLY A 175 -8.82 -9.75 7.99
C GLY A 175 -9.76 -10.93 7.71
N LYS A 176 -10.41 -10.94 6.54
CA LYS A 176 -11.26 -12.06 6.10
C LYS A 176 -10.45 -13.35 5.98
N LEU A 177 -9.33 -13.31 5.23
CA LEU A 177 -8.49 -14.50 5.03
C LEU A 177 -7.87 -15.00 6.33
N ALA A 178 -7.45 -14.09 7.20
CA ALA A 178 -6.93 -14.46 8.51
C ALA A 178 -8.00 -15.17 9.34
N ARG A 179 -9.23 -14.65 9.42
CA ARG A 179 -10.33 -15.27 10.18
C ARG A 179 -10.80 -16.62 9.61
N GLU A 180 -10.65 -16.83 8.30
CA GLU A 180 -10.98 -18.10 7.65
C GLU A 180 -9.95 -19.20 7.97
N ARG A 181 -8.70 -18.84 8.23
CA ARG A 181 -7.57 -19.76 8.40
C ARG A 181 -7.09 -19.90 9.83
N GLU A 182 -7.32 -18.89 10.65
CA GLU A 182 -6.93 -18.83 12.05
C GLU A 182 -8.08 -19.21 12.97
N ALA A 183 -7.77 -19.53 14.22
CA ALA A 183 -8.81 -19.55 15.24
C ALA A 183 -9.40 -18.15 15.40
N LYS A 184 -10.64 -17.97 14.98
CA LYS A 184 -11.34 -16.66 14.89
C LYS A 184 -11.17 -15.81 16.14
N SER A 185 -11.32 -16.41 17.33
CA SER A 185 -11.17 -15.70 18.61
C SER A 185 -9.76 -15.15 18.84
N SER A 186 -8.72 -15.82 18.33
CA SER A 186 -7.32 -15.38 18.49
C SER A 186 -7.02 -14.17 17.63
N PHE A 187 -7.50 -14.16 16.38
CA PHE A 187 -7.28 -13.02 15.48
C PHE A 187 -8.08 -11.79 15.92
N ASP A 188 -9.35 -11.94 16.31
CA ASP A 188 -10.15 -10.84 16.84
C ASP A 188 -9.57 -10.29 18.17
N GLY A 189 -8.95 -11.14 18.97
CA GLY A 189 -8.18 -10.72 20.17
C GLY A 189 -6.99 -9.83 19.80
N PHE A 190 -6.29 -10.19 18.73
CA PHE A 190 -5.19 -9.39 18.19
C PHE A 190 -5.67 -8.05 17.63
N VAL A 191 -6.77 -8.02 16.86
CA VAL A 191 -7.35 -6.77 16.33
C VAL A 191 -7.66 -5.81 17.47
N ARG A 192 -8.30 -6.29 18.55
CA ARG A 192 -8.55 -5.47 19.75
C ARG A 192 -7.28 -5.03 20.47
N TRP A 193 -6.25 -5.87 20.51
CA TRP A 193 -4.93 -5.49 21.05
C TRP A 193 -4.32 -4.34 20.25
N LEU A 194 -4.32 -4.43 18.91
CA LEU A 194 -3.78 -3.40 18.03
C LEU A 194 -4.58 -2.08 18.18
N ALA A 195 -5.91 -2.17 18.21
CA ALA A 195 -6.78 -1.01 18.40
C ALA A 195 -6.47 -0.24 19.71
N ARG A 196 -6.17 -0.94 20.81
CA ARG A 196 -5.76 -0.32 22.07
C ARG A 196 -4.34 0.23 22.03
N ARG A 197 -3.46 -0.43 21.28
CA ARG A 197 -2.04 -0.09 21.22
C ARG A 197 -1.77 1.19 20.42
N GLY A 198 -2.56 1.44 19.41
CA GLY A 198 -2.33 2.48 18.42
C GLY A 198 -1.40 2.06 17.29
N PRO A 199 -1.13 2.96 16.34
CA PRO A 199 -0.34 2.66 15.15
C PRO A 199 1.12 2.35 15.50
N LEU A 200 1.69 1.37 14.78
CA LEU A 200 3.05 0.88 15.00
C LEU A 200 3.99 1.45 13.92
N PRO A 201 5.08 2.13 14.28
CA PRO A 201 5.99 2.74 13.28
C PRO A 201 6.86 1.70 12.56
N TYR A 202 7.32 0.68 13.28
CA TYR A 202 8.13 -0.41 12.73
C TYR A 202 7.62 -1.75 13.25
N LEU A 203 7.30 -2.63 12.33
CA LEU A 203 6.94 -4.01 12.58
C LEU A 203 8.08 -4.91 12.12
N VAL A 204 8.50 -5.83 12.95
CA VAL A 204 9.61 -6.73 12.63
C VAL A 204 9.08 -8.14 12.48
N ASP A 205 9.26 -8.72 11.30
CA ASP A 205 9.12 -10.15 11.08
C ASP A 205 10.27 -10.87 11.81
N GLY A 206 10.04 -11.20 13.06
CA GLY A 206 11.07 -11.76 13.91
C GLY A 206 11.52 -13.14 13.46
N ALA A 207 10.68 -13.89 12.75
CA ALA A 207 11.05 -15.18 12.20
C ALA A 207 12.06 -15.01 11.07
N ASN A 208 11.80 -14.12 10.14
CA ASN A 208 12.68 -13.81 9.01
C ASN A 208 14.04 -13.27 9.50
N VAL A 209 14.02 -12.29 10.41
CA VAL A 209 15.25 -11.71 10.98
C VAL A 209 16.04 -12.73 11.77
N GLY A 210 15.41 -13.51 12.65
CA GLY A 210 16.10 -14.46 13.51
C GLY A 210 16.62 -15.72 12.79
N MET A 211 16.08 -16.00 11.59
CA MET A 211 16.52 -17.12 10.74
C MET A 211 17.48 -16.68 9.62
N TYR A 212 17.74 -15.40 9.48
CA TYR A 212 18.59 -14.87 8.42
C TYR A 212 20.01 -15.47 8.47
N ASN A 213 20.47 -16.03 7.34
CA ASN A 213 21.76 -16.71 7.22
C ASN A 213 22.01 -17.84 8.23
N GLN A 214 20.93 -18.42 8.82
CA GLN A 214 21.05 -19.59 9.67
C GLN A 214 21.01 -20.87 8.83
N ASN A 215 21.77 -21.90 9.28
CA ASN A 215 21.70 -23.21 8.66
C ASN A 215 20.34 -23.85 8.96
N PHE A 216 19.49 -23.99 7.94
CA PHE A 216 18.13 -24.54 8.08
C PHE A 216 18.10 -25.97 8.64
N GLN A 217 19.15 -26.77 8.46
CA GLN A 217 19.22 -28.14 8.97
C GLN A 217 19.21 -28.24 10.50
N GLU A 218 19.68 -27.20 11.21
CA GLU A 218 19.74 -27.18 12.67
C GLU A 218 18.67 -26.27 13.31
N SER A 219 17.81 -25.62 12.52
CA SER A 219 16.72 -24.72 12.98
C SER A 219 17.16 -23.69 14.03
N ARG A 220 18.37 -23.18 13.93
CA ARG A 220 18.94 -22.24 14.92
C ARG A 220 18.37 -20.86 14.76
N PHE A 221 17.40 -20.53 15.59
CA PHE A 221 16.87 -19.17 15.70
C PHE A 221 17.83 -18.29 16.52
N ASN A 222 18.22 -17.13 15.98
CA ASN A 222 19.20 -16.24 16.59
C ASN A 222 18.55 -14.98 17.20
N PHE A 223 18.27 -15.02 18.50
CA PHE A 223 17.71 -13.90 19.25
C PHE A 223 18.59 -12.63 19.21
N ASN A 224 19.92 -12.78 19.09
CA ASN A 224 20.82 -11.62 19.03
C ASN A 224 20.69 -10.86 17.71
N GLN A 225 20.34 -11.53 16.60
CA GLN A 225 20.04 -10.85 15.34
C GLN A 225 18.78 -10.01 15.46
N VAL A 226 17.75 -10.56 16.08
CA VAL A 226 16.51 -9.82 16.34
C VAL A 226 16.79 -8.62 17.24
N GLU A 227 17.55 -8.79 18.34
CA GLU A 227 17.90 -7.67 19.22
C GLU A 227 18.74 -6.59 18.52
N LYS A 228 19.67 -6.99 17.64
CA LYS A 228 20.39 -6.02 16.80
C LYS A 228 19.44 -5.18 15.93
N ALA A 229 18.48 -5.84 15.29
CA ALA A 229 17.47 -5.16 14.48
C ALA A 229 16.63 -4.21 15.34
N MET A 230 16.11 -4.69 16.46
CA MET A 230 15.31 -3.89 17.39
C MET A 230 16.09 -2.66 17.89
N ASN A 231 17.34 -2.85 18.31
CA ASN A 231 18.20 -1.73 18.77
C ASN A 231 18.41 -0.66 17.69
N ALA A 232 18.62 -1.07 16.44
CA ALA A 232 18.82 -0.14 15.33
C ALA A 232 17.52 0.57 14.92
N LEU A 233 16.35 -0.06 15.14
CA LEU A 233 15.05 0.50 14.80
C LEU A 233 14.47 1.42 15.88
N ARG A 234 14.87 1.28 17.15
CA ARG A 234 14.34 2.11 18.26
C ARG A 234 14.49 3.63 18.04
N PRO A 235 15.64 4.17 17.58
CA PRO A 235 15.73 5.58 17.26
C PRO A 235 14.83 5.98 16.09
N LEU A 236 14.76 5.17 15.03
CA LEU A 236 13.93 5.43 13.85
C LEU A 236 12.43 5.44 14.21
N ALA A 237 12.00 4.54 15.10
CA ALA A 237 10.63 4.50 15.58
C ALA A 237 10.25 5.76 16.38
N ARG A 238 11.17 6.25 17.20
CA ARG A 238 10.99 7.52 17.93
C ARG A 238 10.88 8.72 17.00
N ASP A 239 11.72 8.79 15.98
CA ASP A 239 11.69 9.86 14.98
C ASP A 239 10.40 9.85 14.17
N THR A 240 9.89 8.66 13.85
CA THR A 240 8.59 8.51 13.15
C THR A 240 7.44 8.97 14.06
N HIS A 241 7.46 8.58 15.32
CA HIS A 241 6.46 8.99 16.30
C HIS A 241 6.48 10.52 16.50
N ALA A 242 7.64 11.12 16.68
CA ALA A 242 7.78 12.57 16.84
C ALA A 242 7.27 13.36 15.61
N ARG A 243 7.47 12.84 14.40
CA ARG A 243 6.93 13.46 13.19
C ARG A 243 5.41 13.39 13.12
N ARG A 244 4.80 12.28 13.56
CA ARG A 244 3.34 12.14 13.63
C ARG A 244 2.74 13.16 14.61
N ASP A 245 3.31 13.27 15.79
CA ASP A 245 2.85 14.21 16.81
C ASP A 245 2.93 15.65 16.31
N ALA A 246 4.01 16.01 15.60
CA ALA A 246 4.18 17.34 15.02
C ALA A 246 3.18 17.65 13.88
N CYS A 247 2.75 16.65 13.13
CA CYS A 247 1.75 16.82 12.07
C CYS A 247 0.31 16.84 12.61
N GLY A 248 0.09 16.36 13.83
CA GLY A 248 -1.22 16.32 14.50
C GLY A 248 -1.58 17.60 15.27
N GLU A 249 -0.65 18.53 15.46
CA GLU A 249 -0.97 19.83 16.04
C GLU A 249 -1.66 20.73 15.00
N PRO A 250 -2.90 21.17 15.22
CA PRO A 250 -3.53 22.15 14.34
C PRO A 250 -2.71 23.44 14.42
N GLU A 251 -2.39 24.02 13.27
CA GLU A 251 -1.76 25.34 13.16
C GLU A 251 -2.48 26.31 14.11
N PRO A 252 -1.79 27.00 15.05
CA PRO A 252 -2.45 27.88 15.97
C PRO A 252 -3.19 28.95 15.19
N ALA A 253 -4.52 29.01 15.37
CA ALA A 253 -5.36 30.03 14.77
C ALA A 253 -4.75 31.41 15.01
N PRO A 254 -4.72 32.32 14.01
CA PRO A 254 -4.16 33.64 14.20
C PRO A 254 -4.87 34.33 15.36
N ALA A 255 -4.08 34.83 16.31
CA ALA A 255 -4.57 35.49 17.52
C ALA A 255 -5.57 36.59 17.16
N PRO A 256 -6.75 36.64 17.81
CA PRO A 256 -7.66 37.76 17.62
C PRO A 256 -7.03 39.01 18.21
N SER A 257 -6.99 40.08 17.40
CA SER A 257 -6.60 41.42 17.73
C SER A 257 -7.31 41.90 19.00
N THR A 258 -6.51 42.39 19.93
CA THR A 258 -6.89 42.98 21.22
C THR A 258 -7.97 44.05 21.10
N ALA A 259 -9.06 43.89 21.86
CA ALA A 259 -9.90 44.99 22.32
C ALA A 259 -10.17 44.79 23.83
N THR A 260 -9.56 45.67 24.56
CA THR A 260 -9.84 46.29 25.88
C THR A 260 -10.89 45.68 26.82
N GLU A 261 -10.42 45.56 28.05
CA GLU A 261 -11.05 45.22 29.35
C GLU A 261 -12.39 45.94 29.68
N PRO A 262 -13.13 45.51 30.76
CA PRO A 262 -12.67 45.80 32.12
C PRO A 262 -12.93 44.73 33.22
N LYS A 263 -12.15 44.89 34.29
CA LYS A 263 -12.11 44.22 35.59
C LYS A 263 -13.45 44.09 36.31
N ARG A 264 -13.64 42.99 37.07
CA ARG A 264 -14.19 43.04 38.45
C ARG A 264 -13.66 41.89 39.31
N ALA A 265 -13.36 42.31 40.54
CA ALA A 265 -12.76 41.59 41.65
C ALA A 265 -13.76 40.76 42.47
N GLY A 266 -13.23 39.87 43.29
CA GLY A 266 -13.93 39.27 44.46
C GLY A 266 -13.56 37.82 44.69
N ASP A 267 -12.61 37.62 45.48
CA ASP A 267 -12.49 37.03 46.84
C ASP A 267 -12.32 35.52 46.97
N SER A 268 -11.22 35.23 47.66
CA SER A 268 -10.68 33.94 48.13
C SER A 268 -11.33 33.47 49.45
N PRO A 269 -10.72 32.55 50.20
CA PRO A 269 -10.42 31.14 50.09
C PRO A 269 -10.87 30.34 51.34
N PRO A 270 -10.18 29.40 52.00
CA PRO A 270 -9.87 28.03 51.67
C PRO A 270 -10.49 27.03 52.69
N GLY A 271 -10.34 25.75 52.48
CA GLY A 271 -10.70 24.72 53.45
C GLY A 271 -9.73 23.54 53.41
N ASP A 272 -8.97 23.43 54.46
CA ASP A 272 -7.99 22.40 54.81
C ASP A 272 -8.62 21.08 55.26
N SER A 273 -7.88 19.98 54.94
CA SER A 273 -7.42 18.88 55.82
C SER A 273 -8.27 17.64 56.05
N PRO A 274 -7.74 16.59 56.64
CA PRO A 274 -6.45 15.94 56.46
C PRO A 274 -6.56 14.38 56.23
N PRO A 275 -5.46 13.61 56.27
CA PRO A 275 -5.37 12.26 55.74
C PRO A 275 -5.78 11.16 56.75
N GLY A 276 -6.25 10.06 56.22
CA GLY A 276 -6.55 8.83 56.99
C GLY A 276 -5.64 7.69 56.59
N ASP A 277 -4.95 7.16 57.58
CA ASP A 277 -4.02 6.07 57.56
C ASP A 277 -4.60 4.70 57.13
N SER A 278 -3.72 3.91 56.59
CA SER A 278 -3.78 2.51 56.15
C SER A 278 -4.08 1.47 57.23
N PRO A 279 -4.19 0.18 56.97
CA PRO A 279 -3.01 -0.69 56.87
C PRO A 279 -3.06 -1.80 55.80
N PRO A 280 -1.96 -2.58 55.66
CA PRO A 280 -1.75 -3.45 54.51
C PRO A 280 -2.41 -4.83 54.70
N GLY A 281 -2.94 -5.38 53.59
CA GLY A 281 -3.43 -6.71 53.52
C GLY A 281 -2.72 -7.49 52.39
N ASP A 282 -1.97 -8.48 52.80
CA ASP A 282 -1.41 -9.53 51.92
C ASP A 282 -2.51 -10.29 51.20
N GLY A 283 -2.33 -10.51 49.91
CA GLY A 283 -3.27 -11.31 49.13
C GLY A 283 -2.73 -11.65 47.76
N ASN A 284 -2.06 -12.76 47.71
CA ASN A 284 -1.69 -13.57 46.58
C ASN A 284 -2.84 -13.79 45.59
N GLY A 285 -2.56 -13.74 44.28
CA GLY A 285 -3.32 -14.53 43.31
C GLY A 285 -3.95 -13.79 42.14
N GLY A 286 -3.51 -14.17 40.97
CA GLY A 286 -4.38 -14.25 39.81
C GLY A 286 -4.44 -13.04 38.90
N ASP A 287 -3.59 -13.06 37.88
CA ASP A 287 -3.82 -12.40 36.60
C ASP A 287 -5.17 -12.83 36.02
N ASP A 288 -6.13 -11.95 36.03
CA ASP A 288 -7.29 -11.93 35.14
C ASP A 288 -8.11 -10.65 35.44
N ALA A 289 -7.53 -9.51 35.14
CA ALA A 289 -8.34 -8.29 34.99
C ALA A 289 -8.90 -8.29 33.56
N ALA A 290 -9.92 -9.13 33.30
CA ALA A 290 -10.84 -8.92 32.22
C ALA A 290 -11.64 -7.64 32.53
N GLY A 291 -11.10 -6.50 32.13
CA GLY A 291 -11.89 -5.27 32.03
C GLY A 291 -13.10 -5.55 31.14
N ALA A 292 -14.26 -5.03 31.53
CA ALA A 292 -15.48 -5.10 30.74
C ALA A 292 -15.17 -4.76 29.26
N PRO A 293 -15.75 -5.45 28.27
CA PRO A 293 -15.49 -5.15 26.87
C PRO A 293 -15.92 -3.71 26.59
N ALA A 294 -14.95 -2.85 26.26
CA ALA A 294 -15.24 -1.55 25.70
C ALA A 294 -16.13 -1.75 24.45
N ALA A 295 -17.11 -0.89 24.25
CA ALA A 295 -17.97 -0.92 23.08
C ALA A 295 -17.10 -0.87 21.81
N ALA A 296 -17.52 -1.50 20.72
CA ALA A 296 -16.73 -1.56 19.47
C ALA A 296 -16.38 -0.16 18.94
N GLU A 297 -17.23 0.82 19.15
CA GLU A 297 -17.04 2.23 18.80
C GLU A 297 -15.87 2.89 19.55
N ASP A 298 -15.67 2.58 20.83
CA ASP A 298 -14.55 3.11 21.62
C ASP A 298 -13.18 2.61 21.17
N LEU A 299 -13.15 1.50 20.46
CA LEU A 299 -11.92 0.93 19.92
C LEU A 299 -11.60 1.37 18.49
N GLY A 300 -12.50 2.07 17.81
CA GLY A 300 -12.36 2.40 16.39
C GLY A 300 -12.36 1.12 15.53
N LEU A 301 -13.36 0.28 15.72
CA LEU A 301 -13.60 -0.91 14.91
C LEU A 301 -14.82 -0.67 14.00
N THR A 302 -14.73 -1.21 12.79
CA THR A 302 -15.85 -1.25 11.85
C THR A 302 -16.90 -2.27 12.29
N ASP A 303 -18.10 -2.24 11.67
CA ASP A 303 -19.14 -3.23 11.90
C ASP A 303 -18.70 -4.67 11.59
N ALA A 304 -17.75 -4.83 10.68
CA ALA A 304 -17.13 -6.13 10.36
C ALA A 304 -16.11 -6.61 11.42
N GLY A 305 -15.80 -5.77 12.42
CA GLY A 305 -14.80 -6.05 13.45
C GLY A 305 -13.36 -5.85 13.01
N ASP A 306 -13.13 -5.16 11.89
CA ASP A 306 -11.82 -4.72 11.44
C ASP A 306 -11.48 -3.35 12.02
N ILE A 307 -10.20 -2.98 11.99
CA ILE A 307 -9.75 -1.66 12.44
C ILE A 307 -10.26 -0.58 11.45
N ASP A 308 -10.85 0.47 11.99
CA ASP A 308 -10.98 1.73 11.30
C ASP A 308 -9.60 2.41 11.28
N VAL A 309 -9.01 2.49 10.10
CA VAL A 309 -7.64 2.99 9.93
C VAL A 309 -7.53 4.45 10.34
N ASP A 310 -8.50 5.29 9.95
CA ASP A 310 -8.46 6.72 10.26
C ASP A 310 -8.59 6.94 11.78
N ALA A 311 -9.43 6.18 12.44
CA ALA A 311 -9.54 6.18 13.89
C ALA A 311 -8.25 5.68 14.57
N LEU A 312 -7.59 4.66 14.02
CA LEU A 312 -6.34 4.15 14.59
C LEU A 312 -5.20 5.15 14.42
N VAL A 313 -4.99 5.69 13.22
CA VAL A 313 -3.86 6.59 12.93
C VAL A 313 -4.00 7.96 13.59
N SER A 314 -5.20 8.36 13.99
CA SER A 314 -5.44 9.57 14.77
C SER A 314 -5.05 9.42 16.26
N ARG A 315 -4.80 8.20 16.72
CA ARG A 315 -4.38 7.95 18.11
C ARG A 315 -2.88 8.17 18.28
N PRO A 316 -2.44 8.47 19.51
CA PRO A 316 -1.01 8.45 19.84
C PRO A 316 -0.43 7.09 19.48
N GLY A 317 0.58 7.08 18.63
CA GLY A 317 1.29 5.85 18.25
C GLY A 317 2.25 5.39 19.35
N VAL A 318 2.91 4.26 19.10
CA VAL A 318 4.01 3.83 19.95
C VAL A 318 5.35 4.29 19.39
N ALA A 319 6.26 4.68 20.27
CA ALA A 319 7.60 5.17 19.90
C ALA A 319 8.65 4.04 19.80
N THR A 320 8.20 2.78 19.72
CA THR A 320 9.08 1.59 19.71
C THR A 320 8.71 0.64 18.58
N PRO A 321 9.69 -0.08 18.00
CA PRO A 321 9.41 -1.15 17.07
C PRO A 321 8.72 -2.32 17.78
N VAL A 322 7.91 -3.09 17.07
CA VAL A 322 7.24 -4.28 17.60
C VAL A 322 7.67 -5.50 16.80
N ASN A 323 8.24 -6.48 17.52
CA ASN A 323 8.66 -7.76 16.98
C ASN A 323 7.50 -8.77 17.04
N PHE A 324 7.18 -9.41 15.93
CA PHE A 324 6.19 -10.47 15.83
C PHE A 324 6.87 -11.82 15.82
N LEU A 325 6.51 -12.69 16.78
CA LEU A 325 7.06 -14.04 16.89
C LEU A 325 5.96 -15.05 17.15
N HIS A 326 5.98 -16.14 16.40
CA HIS A 326 5.14 -17.29 16.70
C HIS A 326 5.50 -17.89 18.06
N VAL A 327 4.52 -18.37 18.82
CA VAL A 327 4.72 -18.95 20.18
C VAL A 327 5.77 -20.04 20.22
N ARG A 328 5.95 -20.82 19.14
CA ARG A 328 7.00 -21.86 19.03
C ARG A 328 8.41 -21.30 19.13
N ARG A 329 8.62 -20.01 18.86
CA ARG A 329 9.92 -19.34 18.95
C ARG A 329 10.17 -18.74 20.34
N VAL A 330 9.14 -18.55 21.14
CA VAL A 330 9.23 -17.98 22.50
C VAL A 330 9.12 -19.02 23.61
N ARG A 331 8.83 -20.28 23.25
CA ARG A 331 8.73 -21.39 24.19
C ARG A 331 9.59 -22.58 23.73
N GLY A 332 10.37 -23.14 24.66
CA GLY A 332 11.22 -24.33 24.38
C GLY A 332 12.47 -24.02 23.55
N GLY A 333 13.28 -25.03 23.31
CA GLY A 333 14.49 -24.95 22.48
C GLY A 333 15.40 -23.77 22.81
N PRO A 334 15.82 -22.99 21.77
CA PRO A 334 16.71 -21.83 21.96
C PRO A 334 16.16 -20.75 22.90
N ALA A 335 14.83 -20.62 23.04
CA ALA A 335 14.20 -19.66 23.94
C ALA A 335 14.45 -19.96 25.42
N ASN A 336 14.79 -21.20 25.78
CA ASN A 336 15.09 -21.59 27.18
C ASN A 336 16.47 -21.11 27.64
N HIS A 337 17.34 -20.68 26.73
CA HIS A 337 18.65 -20.16 27.10
C HIS A 337 18.49 -18.86 27.92
N PRO A 338 19.23 -18.69 29.05
CA PRO A 338 19.06 -17.53 29.95
C PRO A 338 19.09 -16.16 29.24
N ARG A 339 20.01 -16.01 28.27
CA ARG A 339 20.13 -14.79 27.49
C ARG A 339 18.90 -14.54 26.59
N ALA A 340 18.36 -15.59 25.96
CA ALA A 340 17.15 -15.48 25.15
C ALA A 340 15.93 -15.13 26.01
N LYS A 341 15.79 -15.74 27.20
CA LYS A 341 14.75 -15.38 28.17
C LYS A 341 14.84 -13.91 28.57
N ALA A 342 16.04 -13.44 28.91
CA ALA A 342 16.25 -12.03 29.28
C ALA A 342 15.83 -11.07 28.15
N LEU A 343 16.12 -11.39 26.90
CA LEU A 343 15.69 -10.61 25.73
C LEU A 343 14.15 -10.64 25.58
N LEU A 344 13.56 -11.82 25.62
CA LEU A 344 12.10 -11.98 25.51
C LEU A 344 11.36 -11.23 26.63
N ASP A 345 11.85 -11.31 27.88
CA ASP A 345 11.27 -10.61 29.01
C ASP A 345 11.48 -9.09 28.91
N GLY A 346 12.62 -8.67 28.33
CA GLY A 346 12.89 -7.27 28.02
C GLY A 346 11.89 -6.73 27.01
N TRP A 347 11.73 -7.38 25.87
CA TRP A 347 10.78 -6.99 24.81
C TRP A 347 9.33 -6.96 25.31
N LYS A 348 8.93 -7.95 26.13
CA LYS A 348 7.58 -7.96 26.75
C LYS A 348 7.37 -6.75 27.64
N ARG A 349 8.31 -6.46 28.54
CA ARG A 349 8.20 -5.31 29.45
C ARG A 349 8.13 -3.97 28.73
N CYS A 350 8.87 -3.84 27.63
CA CYS A 350 8.87 -2.62 26.80
C CYS A 350 7.68 -2.57 25.81
N GLY A 351 6.86 -3.64 25.77
CA GLY A 351 5.79 -3.77 24.79
C GLY A 351 6.29 -3.91 23.34
N GLU A 352 7.50 -4.40 23.14
CA GLU A 352 8.15 -4.57 21.84
C GLU A 352 7.98 -5.98 21.26
N LEU A 353 7.11 -6.81 21.85
CA LEU A 353 6.87 -8.18 21.42
C LEU A 353 5.37 -8.46 21.34
N PHE A 354 4.94 -8.90 20.18
CA PHE A 354 3.67 -9.61 20.01
C PHE A 354 3.93 -11.10 19.78
N VAL A 355 3.27 -11.96 20.54
CA VAL A 355 3.41 -13.43 20.42
C VAL A 355 2.20 -13.97 19.67
N CYS A 356 2.43 -14.42 18.43
CA CYS A 356 1.39 -15.05 17.63
C CYS A 356 1.01 -16.43 18.21
N PRO A 357 -0.28 -16.75 18.29
CA PRO A 357 -0.79 -17.98 18.93
C PRO A 357 -0.28 -19.27 18.29
N ALA A 358 -0.44 -20.39 18.98
CA ALA A 358 -0.16 -21.71 18.42
C ALA A 358 -1.16 -22.04 17.30
N GLY A 359 -0.63 -22.60 16.21
CA GLY A 359 -1.43 -22.97 15.03
C GLY A 359 -1.75 -21.80 14.10
N SER A 360 -1.29 -20.58 14.42
CA SER A 360 -1.44 -19.43 13.56
C SER A 360 -0.28 -19.27 12.58
N ASN A 361 -0.50 -18.48 11.52
CA ASN A 361 0.56 -17.97 10.67
C ASN A 361 0.86 -16.52 11.09
N ASP A 362 2.09 -16.25 11.53
CA ASP A 362 2.56 -14.92 11.96
C ASP A 362 2.47 -13.87 10.86
N ASP A 363 2.49 -14.26 9.58
CA ASP A 363 2.41 -13.35 8.45
C ASP A 363 1.11 -12.52 8.44
N TRP A 364 -0.03 -13.13 8.79
CA TRP A 364 -1.30 -12.40 8.85
C TRP A 364 -1.31 -11.31 9.92
N TYR A 365 -0.62 -11.56 11.05
CA TYR A 365 -0.60 -10.64 12.18
C TYR A 365 0.24 -9.39 11.87
N TRP A 366 1.48 -9.57 11.44
CA TRP A 366 2.30 -8.40 11.12
C TRP A 366 1.81 -7.66 9.86
N LEU A 367 1.27 -8.38 8.85
CA LEU A 367 0.74 -7.73 7.65
C LEU A 367 -0.50 -6.87 7.98
N TYR A 368 -1.45 -7.45 8.72
CA TYR A 368 -2.65 -6.70 9.14
C TYR A 368 -2.26 -5.46 9.95
N ALA A 369 -1.38 -5.61 10.94
CA ALA A 369 -0.92 -4.50 11.76
C ALA A 369 -0.19 -3.43 10.94
N ALA A 370 0.63 -3.82 9.97
CA ALA A 370 1.37 -2.89 9.14
C ALA A 370 0.44 -2.09 8.22
N VAL A 371 -0.54 -2.74 7.58
CA VAL A 371 -1.54 -2.04 6.75
C VAL A 371 -2.41 -1.11 7.59
N ALA A 372 -2.85 -1.57 8.78
CA ALA A 372 -3.67 -0.77 9.68
C ALA A 372 -2.95 0.45 10.25
N SER A 373 -1.62 0.38 10.43
CA SER A 373 -0.83 1.45 11.06
C SER A 373 -0.57 2.67 10.17
N GLY A 374 -1.04 2.67 8.93
CA GLY A 374 -1.02 3.86 8.06
C GLY A 374 0.27 4.03 7.27
N ASP A 375 0.45 5.24 6.70
CA ASP A 375 1.49 5.54 5.71
C ASP A 375 2.91 5.59 6.28
N ASP A 376 3.05 5.85 7.57
CA ASP A 376 4.34 5.94 8.26
C ASP A 376 4.77 4.62 8.91
N ALA A 377 4.07 3.53 8.65
CA ALA A 377 4.40 2.22 9.16
C ALA A 377 5.31 1.46 8.22
N PHE A 378 6.34 0.80 8.75
CA PHE A 378 7.28 -0.01 7.99
C PHE A 378 7.33 -1.44 8.49
N LEU A 379 7.36 -2.39 7.56
CA LEU A 379 7.55 -3.80 7.86
C LEU A 379 8.98 -4.23 7.50
N VAL A 380 9.73 -4.69 8.48
CA VAL A 380 11.10 -5.20 8.31
C VAL A 380 11.05 -6.69 8.04
N SER A 381 11.22 -7.07 6.79
CA SER A 381 11.26 -8.46 6.33
C SER A 381 11.91 -8.56 4.94
N ASN A 382 12.69 -9.63 4.72
CA ASN A 382 13.21 -10.01 3.40
C ASN A 382 12.29 -11.01 2.69
N ASP A 383 11.12 -11.34 3.27
CA ASP A 383 10.17 -12.22 2.62
C ASP A 383 9.64 -11.57 1.33
N GLU A 384 9.66 -12.36 0.24
CA GLU A 384 9.10 -11.91 -1.04
C GLU A 384 7.56 -11.94 -1.06
N MET A 385 6.94 -12.52 -0.03
CA MET A 385 5.47 -12.59 0.11
C MET A 385 4.80 -13.15 -1.16
N ARG A 386 5.41 -14.20 -1.74
CA ARG A 386 4.93 -14.87 -2.97
C ARG A 386 4.12 -16.12 -2.69
N ASP A 387 4.00 -16.49 -1.43
CA ASP A 387 3.31 -17.69 -1.02
C ASP A 387 1.84 -17.65 -1.44
N HIS A 388 1.27 -18.85 -1.59
CA HIS A 388 -0.11 -19.03 -2.02
C HIS A 388 -1.12 -18.25 -1.16
N ALA A 389 -0.78 -17.98 0.10
CA ALA A 389 -1.56 -17.18 1.02
C ALA A 389 -1.74 -15.74 0.51
N PHE A 390 -0.65 -15.08 0.10
CA PHE A 390 -0.68 -13.71 -0.42
C PHE A 390 -1.31 -13.60 -1.82
N GLN A 391 -1.22 -14.68 -2.62
CA GLN A 391 -1.89 -14.75 -3.93
C GLN A 391 -3.42 -14.82 -3.83
N MET A 392 -3.95 -15.17 -2.65
CA MET A 392 -5.39 -15.23 -2.40
C MET A 392 -5.98 -13.89 -1.91
N LEU A 393 -5.16 -12.86 -1.74
CA LEU A 393 -5.65 -11.53 -1.43
C LEU A 393 -6.59 -11.04 -2.54
N PRO A 394 -7.77 -10.51 -2.19
CA PRO A 394 -8.77 -10.10 -3.17
C PRO A 394 -8.32 -8.92 -4.04
N ALA A 395 -7.26 -8.21 -3.65
CA ALA A 395 -6.72 -7.06 -4.35
C ALA A 395 -5.18 -7.13 -4.46
N PRO A 396 -4.61 -8.01 -5.30
CA PRO A 396 -3.15 -8.21 -5.42
C PRO A 396 -2.39 -6.92 -5.76
N ARG A 397 -3.00 -6.03 -6.56
CA ARG A 397 -2.39 -4.74 -6.94
C ARG A 397 -2.25 -3.80 -5.75
N LEU A 398 -3.28 -3.70 -4.90
CA LEU A 398 -3.22 -2.87 -3.69
C LEU A 398 -2.14 -3.39 -2.74
N PHE A 399 -2.02 -4.71 -2.62
CA PHE A 399 -0.96 -5.32 -1.83
C PHE A 399 0.44 -5.02 -2.41
N ALA A 400 0.61 -5.11 -3.72
CA ALA A 400 1.88 -4.77 -4.37
C ALA A 400 2.27 -3.30 -4.16
N LYS A 401 1.31 -2.36 -4.31
CA LYS A 401 1.50 -0.94 -4.02
C LYS A 401 1.91 -0.72 -2.55
N TRP A 402 1.18 -1.34 -1.62
CA TRP A 402 1.49 -1.24 -0.21
C TRP A 402 2.91 -1.77 0.08
N LYS A 403 3.23 -2.97 -0.39
CA LYS A 403 4.53 -3.63 -0.18
C LYS A 403 5.70 -2.76 -0.60
N GLU A 404 5.60 -2.14 -1.78
CA GLU A 404 6.66 -1.28 -2.31
C GLU A 404 6.93 -0.07 -1.44
N ARG A 405 5.91 0.46 -0.77
CA ARG A 405 6.02 1.67 0.07
C ARG A 405 6.39 1.39 1.51
N HIS A 406 6.14 0.16 2.00
CA HIS A 406 6.21 -0.15 3.42
C HIS A 406 7.19 -1.25 3.79
N GLN A 407 7.70 -2.04 2.82
CA GLN A 407 8.67 -3.09 3.12
C GLN A 407 10.09 -2.51 3.23
N VAL A 408 10.71 -2.70 4.41
CA VAL A 408 12.12 -2.43 4.65
C VAL A 408 12.89 -3.75 4.57
N ARG A 409 13.80 -3.84 3.61
CA ARG A 409 14.71 -4.98 3.49
C ARG A 409 15.92 -4.78 4.38
N PHE A 410 16.61 -5.86 4.70
CA PHE A 410 17.80 -5.79 5.52
C PHE A 410 18.88 -6.76 5.03
N HIS A 411 20.12 -6.41 5.31
CA HIS A 411 21.29 -7.26 5.12
C HIS A 411 22.08 -7.34 6.43
N MET A 412 22.57 -8.53 6.76
CA MET A 412 23.47 -8.73 7.90
C MET A 412 24.71 -9.47 7.44
N SER A 413 25.86 -8.87 7.67
CA SER A 413 27.16 -9.48 7.42
C SER A 413 28.13 -9.22 8.57
N ALA A 414 29.22 -9.99 8.60
CA ALA A 414 30.32 -9.73 9.55
C ALA A 414 31.11 -8.46 9.17
N ALA A 415 31.12 -8.09 7.89
CA ALA A 415 31.90 -6.97 7.38
C ALA A 415 31.19 -5.63 7.55
N THR A 416 29.90 -5.56 7.20
CA THR A 416 29.13 -4.30 7.17
C THR A 416 28.18 -4.16 8.37
N GLY A 417 27.98 -5.22 9.13
CA GLY A 417 27.03 -5.22 10.23
C GLY A 417 25.58 -5.44 9.75
N LEU A 418 24.66 -4.67 10.32
CA LEU A 418 23.25 -4.65 9.93
C LEU A 418 22.97 -3.37 9.13
N GLU A 419 22.40 -3.54 7.97
CA GLU A 419 21.98 -2.47 7.06
C GLU A 419 20.49 -2.63 6.74
N PHE A 420 19.74 -1.51 6.74
CA PHE A 420 18.34 -1.46 6.31
C PHE A 420 18.22 -0.72 4.98
N TYR A 421 17.42 -1.29 4.11
CA TYR A 421 17.07 -0.71 2.82
C TYR A 421 15.61 -0.29 2.85
N HIS A 422 15.40 0.98 3.18
CA HIS A 422 14.07 1.58 3.17
C HIS A 422 13.60 1.80 1.73
N PRO A 423 12.30 1.74 1.46
CA PRO A 423 11.78 2.13 0.17
C PRO A 423 12.12 3.62 -0.11
N PRO A 424 12.28 4.01 -1.38
CA PRO A 424 12.53 5.39 -1.73
C PRO A 424 11.37 6.30 -1.24
N PRO A 425 11.63 7.58 -0.95
CA PRO A 425 10.60 8.51 -0.45
C PRO A 425 9.56 8.90 -1.51
N TYR A 426 9.62 8.30 -2.69
CA TYR A 426 8.71 8.53 -3.81
C TYR A 426 8.25 7.20 -4.41
N THR A 427 7.25 7.26 -5.28
CA THR A 427 6.77 6.10 -6.04
C THR A 427 7.24 6.18 -7.48
N ALA A 428 7.87 5.12 -7.98
CA ALA A 428 8.25 5.02 -9.39
C ALA A 428 7.03 4.65 -10.24
N CYS A 429 6.29 5.66 -10.66
CA CYS A 429 5.14 5.57 -11.57
C CYS A 429 4.98 6.91 -12.31
N VAL A 430 4.02 7.01 -13.21
CA VAL A 430 3.65 8.27 -13.85
C VAL A 430 3.30 9.30 -12.80
N GLN A 431 3.91 10.48 -12.87
CA GLN A 431 3.66 11.56 -11.91
C GLN A 431 3.37 12.89 -12.61
N GLU A 432 2.50 13.67 -12.01
CA GLU A 432 2.06 14.99 -12.45
C GLU A 432 2.50 16.03 -11.41
N GLY A 433 2.97 17.18 -11.87
CA GLY A 433 3.27 18.32 -11.03
C GLY A 433 2.02 18.90 -10.36
N ARG A 434 2.17 19.41 -9.13
CA ARG A 434 1.04 20.01 -8.38
C ARG A 434 0.32 21.11 -9.16
N ASP A 435 1.07 21.90 -9.93
CA ASP A 435 0.53 23.00 -10.75
C ASP A 435 0.15 22.54 -12.16
N GLY A 436 0.22 21.24 -12.46
CA GLY A 436 -0.09 20.68 -13.77
C GLY A 436 0.85 21.17 -14.88
N ASP A 437 2.09 21.48 -14.54
CA ASP A 437 3.08 22.12 -15.42
C ASP A 437 4.22 21.18 -15.84
N TRP A 438 4.22 19.93 -15.34
CA TRP A 438 5.11 18.87 -15.75
C TRP A 438 4.50 17.49 -15.53
N TRP A 439 5.00 16.51 -16.29
CA TRP A 439 4.76 15.09 -16.11
C TRP A 439 6.07 14.33 -16.20
N LEU A 440 6.19 13.26 -15.43
CA LEU A 440 7.32 12.34 -15.43
C LEU A 440 6.84 10.90 -15.66
N PHE A 441 7.55 10.19 -16.52
CA PHE A 441 7.22 8.84 -16.96
C PHE A 441 8.44 7.93 -16.77
N PRO A 442 8.39 6.95 -15.87
CA PRO A 442 9.46 5.97 -15.69
C PRO A 442 9.40 4.91 -16.79
N GLY A 443 10.48 4.74 -17.53
CA GLY A 443 10.67 3.63 -18.46
C GLY A 443 11.00 2.31 -17.75
N ASP A 444 10.74 1.19 -18.40
CA ASP A 444 11.12 -0.15 -17.94
C ASP A 444 12.64 -0.41 -18.05
N ASP A 445 13.35 0.45 -18.76
CA ASP A 445 14.82 0.54 -18.85
C ASP A 445 15.47 1.32 -17.70
N GLY A 446 14.67 1.92 -16.81
CA GLY A 446 15.11 2.76 -15.70
C GLY A 446 15.32 4.24 -16.04
N GLU A 447 15.15 4.62 -17.31
CA GLU A 447 15.22 6.02 -17.73
C GLU A 447 13.89 6.75 -17.49
N TRP A 448 13.98 8.06 -17.26
CA TRP A 448 12.81 8.90 -17.04
C TRP A 448 12.62 9.87 -18.21
N THR A 449 11.45 9.83 -18.81
CA THR A 449 11.01 10.84 -19.79
C THR A 449 10.17 11.89 -19.08
N CYS A 450 10.32 13.16 -19.45
CA CYS A 450 9.45 14.20 -18.91
C CYS A 450 8.77 15.02 -20.01
N ALA A 451 7.57 15.48 -19.71
CA ALA A 451 6.88 16.53 -20.47
C ALA A 451 6.77 17.77 -19.59
N VAL A 452 7.15 18.92 -20.13
CA VAL A 452 7.12 20.18 -19.42
C VAL A 452 6.31 21.22 -20.20
N ARG A 453 5.59 22.07 -19.49
CA ARG A 453 4.84 23.19 -20.09
C ARG A 453 5.82 24.25 -20.59
N LYS A 454 5.59 24.75 -21.80
CA LYS A 454 6.43 25.79 -22.43
C LYS A 454 6.23 27.14 -21.79
#